data_f057d821f4a230f3623285b242aa27b4
#
_entry.id   f057d821f4a230f3623285b242aa27b4
#
_cell.length_a   1.000
_cell.length_b   1.000
_cell.length_c   1.000
_cell.angle_alpha   90.00
_cell.angle_beta   90.00
_cell.angle_gamma   90.00
#
_symmetry.space_group_name_H-M   'P 1'
#
loop_
_entity.id
_entity.type
_entity.pdbx_description
1 polymer ?
#
loop_
_entity_poly.entity_id
_entity_poly.type
_entity_poly.pdbx_seq_one_letter_code
_entity_poly.pdbx_strand_id
1 'polypeptide(L)'
;VLTRTTTAARAVLGCLLAGALTTGCGAGDTGGTRSADELLEDANATMRALKSVRIDSTSTAARGGTVTSRLVTDLRSRCSGRTTFSEGGSLEQIRLGETDYVRPDRAYLEQWKPGGVTGEQRLWIKTPAESARPGDGLSSCTRPFASFGKAKKGKTSRVAGRAAVELTVTDAGDGGGRGGTYTFHVATEGDPHLLRVAYKGADFDTTTTFTAFDEPLDIAAPDPAEVLDSQEAPR
;
A
#
# COMPACT_ATOMS: atom_id res chain seq x y z
N VAL A 1 -23.22 -40.40 60.14
CA VAL A 1 -23.67 -41.80 60.09
C VAL A 1 -23.07 -42.39 58.84
N LEU A 2 -21.94 -43.05 58.96
CA LEU A 2 -21.71 -44.51 58.81
C LEU A 2 -22.05 -45.01 57.37
N THR A 3 -21.30 -45.76 56.66
CA THR A 3 -20.20 -46.70 56.85
C THR A 3 -19.75 -47.19 55.46
N ARG A 4 -18.45 -47.37 55.23
CA ARG A 4 -17.75 -48.69 55.03
C ARG A 4 -18.37 -49.58 53.93
N THR A 5 -17.65 -50.19 53.01
CA THR A 5 -16.48 -51.07 53.09
C THR A 5 -16.02 -51.43 51.69
N THR A 6 -14.72 -51.42 51.41
CA THR A 6 -13.82 -52.51 51.01
C THR A 6 -14.34 -53.61 50.07
N THR A 7 -13.64 -53.94 49.00
CA THR A 7 -12.71 -55.06 48.99
C THR A 7 -12.05 -55.22 47.60
N ALA A 8 -10.79 -55.43 47.58
CA ALA A 8 -9.78 -55.94 46.74
C ALA A 8 -10.10 -57.26 46.01
N ALA A 9 -9.42 -57.46 44.88
CA ALA A 9 -8.70 -58.70 44.50
C ALA A 9 -8.27 -58.54 42.99
N ARG A 10 -6.97 -58.41 42.69
CA ARG A 10 -6.05 -59.46 42.22
C ARG A 10 -6.55 -60.30 41.04
N ALA A 11 -5.92 -60.21 39.87
CA ALA A 11 -4.83 -61.07 39.42
C ALA A 11 -4.68 -60.98 37.88
N VAL A 12 -3.50 -60.84 37.44
CA VAL A 12 -2.61 -61.73 36.71
C VAL A 12 -2.65 -61.67 35.19
N LEU A 13 -1.54 -61.22 34.68
CA LEU A 13 -0.64 -61.74 33.61
C LEU A 13 -1.25 -62.16 32.28
N GLY A 14 -0.77 -61.52 31.24
CA GLY A 14 -0.86 -61.99 29.88
C GLY A 14 -0.08 -61.11 28.92
N CYS A 15 1.22 -61.36 28.76
CA CYS A 15 2.05 -60.86 27.69
C CYS A 15 1.56 -61.40 26.35
N LEU A 16 1.23 -60.53 25.41
CA LEU A 16 1.33 -60.85 23.99
C LEU A 16 1.84 -59.63 23.27
N LEU A 17 3.08 -59.72 22.84
CA LEU A 17 3.74 -58.89 21.87
C LEU A 17 3.01 -59.02 20.55
N ALA A 18 2.28 -58.01 20.13
CA ALA A 18 1.88 -57.83 18.73
C ALA A 18 2.50 -56.51 18.27
N GLY A 19 3.56 -56.63 17.48
CA GLY A 19 4.19 -55.54 16.77
C GLY A 19 3.20 -54.89 15.80
N ALA A 20 2.67 -53.76 16.18
CA ALA A 20 2.02 -52.85 15.26
C ALA A 20 3.10 -51.99 14.60
N LEU A 21 3.44 -52.34 13.36
CA LEU A 21 4.10 -51.45 12.42
C LEU A 21 3.16 -50.25 12.22
N THR A 22 3.32 -49.21 13.04
CA THR A 22 2.80 -47.91 12.69
C THR A 22 3.60 -47.45 11.51
N THR A 23 3.07 -47.71 10.31
CA THR A 23 3.39 -46.87 9.16
C THR A 23 3.02 -45.46 9.55
N GLY A 24 3.98 -44.73 10.06
CA GLY A 24 3.91 -43.27 10.17
C GLY A 24 3.66 -42.78 8.74
N CYS A 25 2.42 -42.40 8.45
CA CYS A 25 2.18 -41.41 7.43
C CYS A 25 3.00 -40.21 7.88
N GLY A 26 4.22 -40.14 7.38
CA GLY A 26 4.94 -38.89 7.33
C GLY A 26 3.99 -37.97 6.60
N ALA A 27 3.39 -37.04 7.37
CA ALA A 27 2.95 -35.80 6.78
C ALA A 27 4.23 -35.26 6.14
N GLY A 28 4.38 -35.58 4.86
CA GLY A 28 5.34 -34.94 4.01
C GLY A 28 4.99 -33.45 4.13
N ASP A 29 5.84 -32.77 4.86
CA ASP A 29 5.97 -31.33 4.71
C ASP A 29 6.27 -31.09 3.23
N THR A 30 5.21 -31.00 2.42
CA THR A 30 5.26 -30.41 1.11
C THR A 30 5.48 -28.92 1.32
N GLY A 31 6.61 -28.59 1.90
CA GLY A 31 7.19 -27.27 1.89
C GLY A 31 7.53 -26.87 0.46
N GLY A 32 6.57 -27.00 -0.42
CA GLY A 32 6.60 -26.44 -1.76
C GLY A 32 6.80 -24.94 -1.59
N THR A 33 7.99 -24.47 -1.92
CA THR A 33 8.25 -23.03 -1.94
C THR A 33 7.22 -22.39 -2.84
N ARG A 34 6.29 -21.58 -2.25
CA ARG A 34 5.26 -20.86 -3.01
C ARG A 34 5.89 -20.21 -4.24
N SER A 35 5.20 -20.28 -5.36
CA SER A 35 5.61 -19.62 -6.61
C SER A 35 5.64 -18.10 -6.44
N ALA A 36 6.31 -17.42 -7.34
CA ALA A 36 6.33 -15.96 -7.33
C ALA A 36 4.93 -15.37 -7.58
N ASP A 37 4.14 -15.98 -8.43
CA ASP A 37 2.76 -15.55 -8.73
C ASP A 37 1.88 -15.69 -7.47
N GLU A 38 1.95 -16.81 -6.75
CA GLU A 38 1.21 -17.02 -5.49
C GLU A 38 1.62 -16.01 -4.41
N LEU A 39 2.92 -15.76 -4.25
CA LEU A 39 3.40 -14.78 -3.29
C LEU A 39 2.89 -13.36 -3.60
N LEU A 40 2.85 -12.99 -4.88
CA LEU A 40 2.35 -11.67 -5.30
C LEU A 40 0.84 -11.55 -5.12
N GLU A 41 0.09 -12.63 -5.41
CA GLU A 41 -1.37 -12.64 -5.20
C GLU A 41 -1.72 -12.57 -3.72
N ASP A 42 -1.04 -13.32 -2.85
CA ASP A 42 -1.21 -13.25 -1.40
C ASP A 42 -0.91 -11.83 -0.87
N ALA A 43 0.17 -11.21 -1.37
CA ALA A 43 0.51 -9.84 -1.01
C ALA A 43 -0.58 -8.86 -1.45
N ASN A 44 -1.07 -8.96 -2.67
CA ASN A 44 -2.16 -8.11 -3.16
C ASN A 44 -3.45 -8.33 -2.36
N ALA A 45 -3.78 -9.58 -1.99
CA ALA A 45 -4.94 -9.90 -1.16
C ALA A 45 -4.80 -9.25 0.23
N THR A 46 -3.63 -9.32 0.86
CA THR A 46 -3.32 -8.66 2.12
C THR A 46 -3.48 -7.14 2.00
N MET A 47 -2.93 -6.53 0.95
CA MET A 47 -3.05 -5.09 0.75
C MET A 47 -4.49 -4.63 0.49
N ARG A 48 -5.31 -5.43 -0.21
CA ARG A 48 -6.75 -5.14 -0.42
C ARG A 48 -7.58 -5.22 0.87
N ALA A 49 -7.13 -6.00 1.85
CA ALA A 49 -7.82 -6.16 3.13
C ALA A 49 -7.53 -5.02 4.13
N LEU A 50 -6.56 -4.17 3.87
CA LEU A 50 -6.17 -3.07 4.74
C LEU A 50 -7.32 -2.07 4.96
N LYS A 51 -7.38 -1.53 6.16
CA LYS A 51 -8.29 -0.42 6.54
C LYS A 51 -7.62 0.93 6.33
N SER A 52 -6.29 0.95 6.38
CA SER A 52 -5.49 2.18 6.21
C SER A 52 -4.05 1.84 5.85
N VAL A 53 -3.39 2.80 5.21
CA VAL A 53 -1.97 2.69 4.87
C VAL A 53 -1.38 4.08 4.62
N ARG A 54 -0.09 4.23 4.92
CA ARG A 54 0.72 5.36 4.43
C ARG A 54 1.47 4.94 3.18
N ILE A 55 1.41 5.80 2.18
CA ILE A 55 2.02 5.60 0.86
C ILE A 55 2.96 6.76 0.58
N ASP A 56 4.24 6.49 0.48
CA ASP A 56 5.26 7.45 0.03
C ASP A 56 5.69 7.06 -1.39
N SER A 57 5.55 7.97 -2.34
CA SER A 57 5.88 7.73 -3.75
C SER A 57 6.85 8.79 -4.27
N THR A 58 7.80 8.36 -5.06
CA THR A 58 8.72 9.23 -5.80
C THR A 58 8.73 8.80 -7.26
N SER A 59 8.42 9.71 -8.16
CA SER A 59 8.46 9.49 -9.61
C SER A 59 9.45 10.46 -10.24
N THR A 60 10.40 9.94 -11.01
CA THR A 60 11.41 10.74 -11.72
C THR A 60 11.26 10.52 -13.21
N ALA A 61 11.04 11.59 -13.94
CA ALA A 61 10.93 11.53 -15.40
C ALA A 61 12.31 11.38 -16.05
N ALA A 62 12.39 10.64 -17.15
CA ALA A 62 13.63 10.42 -17.89
C ALA A 62 14.25 11.73 -18.44
N ARG A 63 13.42 12.76 -18.67
CA ARG A 63 13.83 14.08 -19.13
C ARG A 63 14.16 15.06 -18.00
N GLY A 64 14.16 14.59 -16.75
CA GLY A 64 14.34 15.39 -15.54
C GLY A 64 13.01 15.72 -14.87
N GLY A 65 13.10 16.26 -13.67
CA GLY A 65 11.95 16.50 -12.82
C GLY A 65 11.60 15.28 -11.95
N THR A 66 11.27 15.56 -10.71
CA THR A 66 10.86 14.55 -9.72
C THR A 66 9.60 15.04 -9.02
N VAL A 67 8.65 14.15 -8.86
CA VAL A 67 7.44 14.37 -8.07
C VAL A 67 7.48 13.42 -6.88
N THR A 68 7.36 13.97 -5.67
CA THR A 68 7.22 13.18 -4.45
C THR A 68 5.83 13.37 -3.89
N SER A 69 5.20 12.28 -3.45
CA SER A 69 3.89 12.30 -2.82
C SER A 69 3.93 11.49 -1.54
N ARG A 70 3.36 12.05 -0.49
CA ARG A 70 3.07 11.35 0.76
C ARG A 70 1.56 11.35 0.96
N LEU A 71 0.98 10.19 1.14
CA LEU A 71 -0.45 9.99 1.31
C LEU A 71 -0.73 9.09 2.50
N VAL A 72 -1.72 9.45 3.30
CA VAL A 72 -2.33 8.59 4.31
C VAL A 72 -3.78 8.36 3.87
N THR A 73 -4.24 7.11 3.80
CA THR A 73 -5.53 6.79 3.19
C THR A 73 -6.24 5.62 3.89
N ASP A 74 -7.58 5.64 3.90
CA ASP A 74 -8.43 4.50 4.24
C ASP A 74 -8.67 3.56 3.04
N LEU A 75 -7.99 3.80 1.92
CA LEU A 75 -8.11 3.07 0.67
C LEU A 75 -9.51 3.12 0.03
N ARG A 76 -10.37 4.03 0.49
CA ARG A 76 -11.75 4.20 0.03
C ARG A 76 -12.02 5.64 -0.39
N SER A 77 -12.34 6.49 0.57
CA SER A 77 -12.82 7.85 0.30
C SER A 77 -12.20 8.92 1.20
N ARG A 78 -11.33 8.54 2.13
CA ARG A 78 -10.69 9.48 3.06
C ARG A 78 -9.19 9.36 2.94
N CYS A 79 -8.57 10.45 2.58
CA CYS A 79 -7.12 10.55 2.57
C CYS A 79 -6.64 11.98 2.80
N SER A 80 -5.40 12.09 3.28
CA SER A 80 -4.69 13.36 3.30
C SER A 80 -3.27 13.15 2.80
N GLY A 81 -2.72 14.16 2.14
CA GLY A 81 -1.40 14.03 1.58
C GLY A 81 -0.80 15.35 1.12
N ARG A 82 0.44 15.23 0.68
CA ARG A 82 1.20 16.34 0.08
C ARG A 82 1.94 15.82 -1.13
N THR A 83 1.86 16.58 -2.21
CA THR A 83 2.66 16.37 -3.43
C THR A 83 3.62 17.55 -3.56
N THR A 84 4.89 17.25 -3.87
CA THR A 84 5.97 18.24 -4.06
C THR A 84 6.64 18.00 -5.39
N PHE A 85 6.91 19.07 -6.12
CA PHE A 85 7.54 19.04 -7.43
C PHE A 85 8.98 19.58 -7.32
N SER A 86 9.95 18.91 -7.93
CA SER A 86 11.36 19.32 -7.88
C SER A 86 11.63 20.66 -8.56
N GLU A 87 10.77 21.03 -9.52
CA GLU A 87 10.84 22.31 -10.21
C GLU A 87 10.26 23.47 -9.39
N GLY A 88 9.76 23.15 -8.22
CA GLY A 88 9.17 24.07 -7.25
C GLY A 88 7.67 23.84 -7.07
N GLY A 89 7.19 24.24 -5.91
CA GLY A 89 5.79 24.14 -5.56
C GLY A 89 5.39 22.84 -4.86
N SER A 90 4.34 22.95 -4.09
CA SER A 90 3.69 21.84 -3.40
C SER A 90 2.19 22.05 -3.28
N LEU A 91 1.50 20.94 -3.14
CA LEU A 91 0.06 20.85 -3.01
C LEU A 91 -0.28 19.98 -1.82
N GLU A 92 -1.06 20.50 -0.89
CA GLU A 92 -1.66 19.72 0.20
C GLU A 92 -3.10 19.37 -0.17
N GLN A 93 -3.52 18.17 0.19
CA GLN A 93 -4.87 17.66 -0.07
C GLN A 93 -5.42 16.97 1.17
N ILE A 94 -6.70 17.21 1.43
CA ILE A 94 -7.54 16.42 2.34
C ILE A 94 -8.78 16.04 1.54
N ARG A 95 -9.06 14.75 1.40
CA ARG A 95 -10.30 14.24 0.80
C ARG A 95 -11.18 13.61 1.85
N LEU A 96 -12.44 13.99 1.87
CA LEU A 96 -13.48 13.44 2.73
C LEU A 96 -14.72 13.12 1.86
N GLY A 97 -14.85 11.87 1.46
CA GLY A 97 -15.89 11.44 0.55
C GLY A 97 -15.74 12.08 -0.83
N GLU A 98 -16.72 12.86 -1.24
CA GLU A 98 -16.78 13.52 -2.54
C GLU A 98 -16.22 14.96 -2.52
N THR A 99 -15.59 15.36 -1.42
CA THR A 99 -15.05 16.70 -1.24
C THR A 99 -13.54 16.66 -1.10
N ASP A 100 -12.84 17.46 -1.89
CA ASP A 100 -11.44 17.80 -1.73
C ASP A 100 -11.28 19.17 -1.08
N TYR A 101 -10.37 19.25 -0.13
CA TYR A 101 -9.78 20.49 0.37
C TYR A 101 -8.34 20.53 -0.14
N VAL A 102 -8.00 21.56 -0.89
CA VAL A 102 -6.72 21.67 -1.59
C VAL A 102 -6.03 22.95 -1.18
N ARG A 103 -4.77 22.87 -0.80
CA ARG A 103 -3.96 24.04 -0.46
C ARG A 103 -2.65 24.03 -1.25
N PRO A 104 -2.63 24.67 -2.44
CA PRO A 104 -1.40 24.86 -3.20
C PRO A 104 -0.54 25.94 -2.52
N ASP A 105 0.77 25.77 -2.56
CA ASP A 105 1.66 26.88 -2.19
C ASP A 105 1.80 27.89 -3.34
N ARG A 106 2.47 29.01 -3.05
CA ARG A 106 2.67 30.09 -4.03
C ARG A 106 3.43 29.60 -5.26
N ALA A 107 4.48 28.81 -5.09
CA ALA A 107 5.31 28.35 -6.19
C ALA A 107 4.52 27.44 -7.14
N TYR A 108 3.66 26.57 -6.58
CA TYR A 108 2.73 25.77 -7.37
C TYR A 108 1.79 26.65 -8.21
N LEU A 109 1.18 27.68 -7.59
CA LEU A 109 0.26 28.57 -8.28
C LEU A 109 0.95 29.40 -9.38
N GLU A 110 2.17 29.86 -9.14
CA GLU A 110 2.96 30.60 -10.12
C GLU A 110 3.30 29.74 -11.35
N GLN A 111 3.56 28.45 -11.16
CA GLN A 111 3.83 27.50 -12.23
C GLN A 111 2.60 27.26 -13.13
N TRP A 112 1.41 27.16 -12.51
CA TRP A 112 0.17 26.84 -13.24
C TRP A 112 -0.57 28.08 -13.75
N LYS A 113 -0.33 29.25 -13.14
CA LYS A 113 -0.93 30.52 -13.53
C LYS A 113 0.07 31.67 -13.35
N PRO A 114 1.07 31.77 -14.24
CA PRO A 114 2.09 32.81 -14.15
C PRO A 114 1.51 34.22 -14.08
N GLY A 115 1.98 35.03 -13.15
CA GLY A 115 1.58 36.43 -12.98
C GLY A 115 0.20 36.66 -12.35
N GLY A 116 -0.51 35.61 -11.95
CA GLY A 116 -1.86 35.71 -11.35
C GLY A 116 -1.92 35.65 -9.83
N VAL A 117 -0.78 35.48 -9.13
CA VAL A 117 -0.77 35.26 -7.69
C VAL A 117 0.01 36.35 -6.98
N THR A 118 -0.69 37.12 -6.14
CA THR A 118 -0.09 38.15 -5.27
C THR A 118 -0.21 37.70 -3.80
N GLY A 119 0.83 37.09 -3.25
CA GLY A 119 0.87 36.67 -1.86
C GLY A 119 0.88 35.16 -1.63
N GLU A 120 0.91 34.73 -0.38
CA GLU A 120 0.83 33.32 0.02
C GLU A 120 -0.61 32.85 0.04
N GLN A 121 -0.89 31.71 -0.57
CA GLN A 121 -2.15 31.01 -0.40
C GLN A 121 -2.12 30.23 0.91
N ARG A 122 -2.90 30.69 1.87
CA ARG A 122 -3.00 30.06 3.21
C ARG A 122 -4.31 29.30 3.39
N LEU A 123 -5.32 29.62 2.59
CA LEU A 123 -6.63 29.04 2.72
C LEU A 123 -6.75 27.74 1.92
N TRP A 124 -7.56 26.84 2.43
CA TRP A 124 -7.97 25.65 1.73
C TRP A 124 -9.05 25.97 0.70
N ILE A 125 -8.92 25.46 -0.48
CA ILE A 125 -9.94 25.56 -1.53
C ILE A 125 -10.78 24.30 -1.47
N LYS A 126 -12.06 24.43 -1.13
CA LYS A 126 -13.01 23.33 -1.17
C LYS A 126 -13.52 23.17 -2.59
N THR A 127 -13.46 21.92 -3.11
CA THR A 127 -13.87 21.58 -4.48
C THR A 127 -14.44 20.16 -4.53
N PRO A 128 -15.34 19.84 -5.47
CA PRO A 128 -15.77 18.46 -5.69
C PRO A 128 -14.60 17.57 -6.11
N ALA A 129 -14.52 16.36 -5.55
CA ALA A 129 -13.45 15.41 -5.84
C ALA A 129 -13.43 14.99 -7.33
N GLU A 130 -14.58 15.01 -7.99
CA GLU A 130 -14.72 14.76 -9.45
C GLU A 130 -14.04 15.82 -10.32
N SER A 131 -13.73 17.00 -9.77
CA SER A 131 -13.02 18.06 -10.47
C SER A 131 -11.53 17.79 -10.64
N ALA A 132 -10.98 16.78 -9.95
CA ALA A 132 -9.59 16.38 -10.04
C ALA A 132 -9.25 15.89 -11.47
N ARG A 133 -8.09 16.27 -11.97
CA ARG A 133 -7.63 15.92 -13.33
C ARG A 133 -6.28 15.21 -13.26
N PRO A 134 -6.00 14.32 -14.22
CA PRO A 134 -4.66 13.73 -14.32
C PRO A 134 -3.57 14.81 -14.39
N GLY A 135 -2.56 14.69 -13.55
CA GLY A 135 -1.41 15.59 -13.53
C GLY A 135 -1.55 16.85 -12.67
N ASP A 136 -2.70 17.09 -12.03
CA ASP A 136 -2.92 18.24 -11.13
C ASP A 136 -2.26 18.05 -9.75
N GLY A 137 -1.58 16.93 -9.53
CA GLY A 137 -0.91 16.60 -8.25
C GLY A 137 -1.83 16.08 -7.17
N LEU A 138 -3.13 15.97 -7.42
CA LEU A 138 -4.07 15.37 -6.48
C LEU A 138 -3.95 13.85 -6.50
N SER A 139 -4.03 13.25 -5.32
CA SER A 139 -3.97 11.82 -5.12
C SER A 139 -5.37 11.20 -5.05
N SER A 140 -5.53 10.00 -5.62
CA SER A 140 -6.71 9.18 -5.33
C SER A 140 -6.56 8.51 -3.98
N CYS A 141 -7.61 8.50 -3.15
CA CYS A 141 -7.62 7.75 -1.91
C CYS A 141 -7.66 6.23 -2.15
N THR A 142 -8.22 5.79 -3.27
CA THR A 142 -8.27 4.37 -3.65
C THR A 142 -6.98 3.93 -4.32
N ARG A 143 -6.58 2.68 -4.07
CA ARG A 143 -5.45 2.06 -4.75
C ARG A 143 -5.81 0.64 -5.16
N PRO A 144 -5.83 0.32 -6.45
CA PRO A 144 -6.00 -1.07 -6.87
C PRO A 144 -4.71 -1.86 -6.55
N PHE A 145 -4.87 -2.98 -5.86
CA PHE A 145 -3.81 -3.97 -5.67
C PHE A 145 -4.18 -5.20 -6.49
N ALA A 146 -3.51 -5.38 -7.61
CA ALA A 146 -3.78 -6.46 -8.55
C ALA A 146 -2.48 -6.97 -9.17
N SER A 147 -2.44 -8.26 -9.46
CA SER A 147 -1.35 -8.88 -10.20
C SER A 147 -1.58 -8.74 -11.69
N PHE A 148 -0.51 -8.67 -12.43
CA PHE A 148 -0.50 -8.71 -13.90
C PHE A 148 0.78 -9.42 -14.35
N GLY A 149 0.76 -10.00 -15.54
CA GLY A 149 1.91 -10.69 -16.10
C GLY A 149 2.33 -11.92 -15.29
N LYS A 150 3.58 -12.34 -15.46
CA LYS A 150 4.20 -13.46 -14.75
C LYS A 150 5.31 -12.94 -13.83
N ALA A 151 5.21 -13.25 -12.56
CA ALA A 151 6.20 -12.90 -11.58
C ALA A 151 7.39 -13.88 -11.60
N LYS A 152 8.58 -13.32 -11.38
CA LYS A 152 9.81 -14.09 -11.16
C LYS A 152 10.35 -13.78 -9.79
N LYS A 153 10.71 -14.81 -9.02
CA LYS A 153 11.30 -14.66 -7.70
C LYS A 153 12.75 -14.19 -7.82
N GLY A 154 13.06 -13.11 -7.16
CA GLY A 154 14.39 -12.54 -7.07
C GLY A 154 15.08 -12.85 -5.72
N LYS A 155 15.98 -11.98 -5.31
CA LYS A 155 16.75 -12.09 -4.07
C LYS A 155 15.93 -11.69 -2.84
N THR A 156 16.43 -12.07 -1.67
CA THR A 156 15.98 -11.49 -0.40
C THR A 156 16.56 -10.09 -0.24
N SER A 157 15.80 -9.21 0.39
CA SER A 157 16.17 -7.81 0.62
C SER A 157 15.63 -7.32 1.96
N ARG A 158 15.88 -6.06 2.28
CA ARG A 158 15.24 -5.38 3.42
C ARG A 158 14.66 -4.06 2.97
N VAL A 159 13.47 -3.75 3.45
CA VAL A 159 12.80 -2.46 3.23
C VAL A 159 12.45 -1.88 4.60
N ALA A 160 13.03 -0.72 4.94
CA ALA A 160 12.84 -0.09 6.26
C ALA A 160 13.07 -1.07 7.43
N GLY A 161 14.10 -1.92 7.33
CA GLY A 161 14.46 -2.92 8.35
C GLY A 161 13.67 -4.23 8.29
N ARG A 162 12.55 -4.30 7.58
CA ARG A 162 11.73 -5.52 7.43
C ARG A 162 12.31 -6.44 6.34
N ALA A 163 12.36 -7.72 6.62
CA ALA A 163 12.79 -8.73 5.65
C ALA A 163 11.77 -8.85 4.50
N ALA A 164 12.26 -8.96 3.28
CA ALA A 164 11.44 -9.03 2.08
C ALA A 164 12.04 -9.96 1.01
N VAL A 165 11.19 -10.47 0.14
CA VAL A 165 11.58 -11.11 -1.12
C VAL A 165 11.22 -10.20 -2.28
N GLU A 166 12.10 -10.11 -3.26
CA GLU A 166 11.85 -9.38 -4.50
C GLU A 166 11.11 -10.27 -5.49
N LEU A 167 10.04 -9.73 -6.07
CA LEU A 167 9.29 -10.36 -7.17
C LEU A 167 9.32 -9.39 -8.35
N THR A 168 9.74 -9.86 -9.51
CA THR A 168 9.88 -9.01 -10.70
C THR A 168 8.84 -9.40 -11.73
N VAL A 169 8.12 -8.42 -12.26
CA VAL A 169 7.17 -8.55 -13.37
C VAL A 169 7.60 -7.62 -14.49
N THR A 170 7.75 -8.15 -15.69
CA THR A 170 8.02 -7.35 -16.88
C THR A 170 6.70 -7.09 -17.60
N ASP A 171 6.40 -5.83 -17.82
CA ASP A 171 5.31 -5.36 -18.66
C ASP A 171 5.85 -5.16 -20.07
N ALA A 172 5.32 -5.91 -21.02
CA ALA A 172 5.76 -5.81 -22.41
C ALA A 172 5.23 -4.54 -23.13
N GLY A 173 4.31 -3.82 -22.48
CA GLY A 173 3.57 -2.71 -23.09
C GLY A 173 2.49 -3.21 -24.06
N ASP A 174 1.40 -2.47 -24.14
CA ASP A 174 0.31 -2.76 -25.09
C ASP A 174 0.71 -2.34 -26.50
N GLY A 175 1.20 -3.28 -27.33
CA GLY A 175 1.33 -3.15 -28.80
C GLY A 175 1.98 -1.89 -29.40
N GLY A 176 2.68 -1.09 -28.63
CA GLY A 176 3.28 0.20 -28.99
C GLY A 176 3.62 1.06 -27.78
N GLY A 177 3.17 0.68 -26.60
CA GLY A 177 3.59 1.26 -25.32
C GLY A 177 5.02 0.86 -24.96
N ARG A 178 5.75 1.77 -24.33
CA ARG A 178 7.08 1.48 -23.79
C ARG A 178 6.90 0.69 -22.51
N GLY A 179 7.09 -0.62 -22.57
CA GLY A 179 7.02 -1.50 -21.41
C GLY A 179 8.04 -1.11 -20.33
N GLY A 180 7.92 -1.76 -19.19
CA GLY A 180 8.79 -1.52 -18.06
C GLY A 180 8.91 -2.74 -17.16
N THR A 181 9.63 -2.58 -16.07
CA THR A 181 9.84 -3.63 -15.09
C THR A 181 9.34 -3.15 -13.73
N TYR A 182 8.47 -3.94 -13.13
CA TYR A 182 8.04 -3.78 -11.75
C TYR A 182 8.83 -4.70 -10.84
N THR A 183 9.32 -4.18 -9.74
CA THR A 183 9.93 -4.96 -8.66
C THR A 183 9.11 -4.75 -7.40
N PHE A 184 8.46 -5.80 -6.94
CA PHE A 184 7.68 -5.84 -5.72
C PHE A 184 8.54 -6.40 -4.59
N HIS A 185 8.57 -5.73 -3.45
CA HIS A 185 9.22 -6.23 -2.24
C HIS A 185 8.11 -6.68 -1.28
N VAL A 186 7.94 -7.99 -1.16
CA VAL A 186 6.93 -8.61 -0.31
C VAL A 186 7.55 -9.01 1.02
N ALA A 187 6.92 -8.66 2.13
CA ALA A 187 7.36 -9.05 3.46
C ALA A 187 7.43 -10.58 3.58
N THR A 188 8.50 -11.10 4.19
CA THR A 188 8.70 -12.54 4.43
C THR A 188 8.41 -12.95 5.87
N GLU A 189 8.13 -11.97 6.74
CA GLU A 189 7.80 -12.16 8.15
C GLU A 189 6.47 -11.45 8.45
N GLY A 190 5.60 -12.13 9.21
CA GLY A 190 4.23 -11.67 9.48
C GLY A 190 3.35 -11.73 8.23
N ASP A 191 2.41 -10.78 8.13
CA ASP A 191 1.55 -10.70 6.94
C ASP A 191 2.35 -10.30 5.70
N PRO A 192 2.05 -10.89 4.53
CA PRO A 192 2.80 -10.67 3.30
C PRO A 192 2.48 -9.30 2.67
N HIS A 193 2.73 -8.22 3.40
CA HIS A 193 2.52 -6.87 2.89
C HIS A 193 3.46 -6.54 1.73
N LEU A 194 2.97 -5.79 0.76
CA LEU A 194 3.84 -5.05 -0.15
C LEU A 194 4.52 -3.93 0.65
N LEU A 195 5.85 -3.99 0.79
CA LEU A 195 6.62 -2.98 1.48
C LEU A 195 7.10 -1.87 0.52
N ARG A 196 7.37 -2.26 -0.72
CA ARG A 196 7.81 -1.35 -1.79
C ARG A 196 7.42 -1.91 -3.14
N VAL A 197 7.07 -1.02 -4.05
CA VAL A 197 6.95 -1.30 -5.48
C VAL A 197 7.83 -0.30 -6.21
N ALA A 198 8.78 -0.79 -7.01
CA ALA A 198 9.57 0.02 -7.90
C ALA A 198 9.17 -0.29 -9.35
N TYR A 199 8.90 0.74 -10.12
CA TYR A 199 8.71 0.65 -11.57
C TYR A 199 9.90 1.30 -12.25
N LYS A 200 10.42 0.66 -13.27
CA LYS A 200 11.47 1.19 -14.12
C LYS A 200 11.05 1.11 -15.58
N GLY A 201 10.84 2.26 -16.18
CA GLY A 201 10.37 2.40 -17.56
C GLY A 201 11.25 3.31 -18.40
N ALA A 202 10.89 3.47 -19.66
CA ALA A 202 11.63 4.33 -20.58
C ALA A 202 11.39 5.82 -20.31
N ASP A 203 10.20 6.19 -19.86
CA ASP A 203 9.80 7.59 -19.71
C ASP A 203 9.89 8.09 -18.28
N PHE A 204 9.78 7.21 -17.29
CA PHE A 204 9.90 7.53 -15.86
C PHE A 204 10.22 6.29 -15.03
N ASP A 205 10.82 6.54 -13.90
CA ASP A 205 11.01 5.57 -12.82
C ASP A 205 10.14 5.99 -11.63
N THR A 206 9.51 5.02 -10.97
CA THR A 206 8.71 5.29 -9.76
C THR A 206 9.10 4.33 -8.64
N THR A 207 9.20 4.84 -7.43
CA THR A 207 9.31 4.04 -6.21
C THR A 207 8.16 4.41 -5.28
N THR A 208 7.38 3.41 -4.88
CA THR A 208 6.30 3.55 -3.91
C THR A 208 6.61 2.68 -2.70
N THR A 209 6.56 3.24 -1.50
CA THR A 209 6.78 2.54 -0.23
C THR A 209 5.51 2.59 0.60
N PHE A 210 5.16 1.47 1.25
CA PHE A 210 3.98 1.32 2.07
C PHE A 210 4.39 1.10 3.52
N THR A 211 3.75 1.83 4.44
CA THR A 211 4.00 1.77 5.89
C THR A 211 2.72 2.04 6.67
N ALA A 212 2.76 1.98 8.00
CA ALA A 212 1.61 2.30 8.85
C ALA A 212 0.35 1.52 8.46
N PHE A 213 0.49 0.19 8.28
CA PHE A 213 -0.59 -0.72 7.90
C PHE A 213 -1.62 -0.80 9.03
N ASP A 214 -2.89 -0.55 8.72
CA ASP A 214 -4.03 -0.57 9.65
C ASP A 214 -3.90 0.37 10.86
N GLU A 215 -2.98 1.35 10.81
CA GLU A 215 -2.88 2.36 11.85
C GLU A 215 -4.09 3.32 11.79
N PRO A 216 -4.56 3.82 12.95
CA PRO A 216 -5.65 4.79 12.98
C PRO A 216 -5.34 6.04 12.14
N LEU A 217 -6.35 6.53 11.42
CA LEU A 217 -6.24 7.73 10.60
C LEU A 217 -6.81 8.93 11.36
N ASP A 218 -6.02 9.98 11.47
CA ASP A 218 -6.47 11.30 11.93
C ASP A 218 -6.61 12.22 10.70
N ILE A 219 -7.75 12.12 10.01
CA ILE A 219 -8.07 12.91 8.83
C ILE A 219 -9.36 13.67 9.10
N ALA A 220 -9.27 14.99 9.24
CA ALA A 220 -10.38 15.89 9.50
C ALA A 220 -10.41 17.02 8.47
N ALA A 221 -11.58 17.63 8.29
CA ALA A 221 -11.70 18.85 7.50
C ALA A 221 -10.88 19.98 8.14
N PRO A 222 -10.38 20.92 7.35
CA PRO A 222 -9.80 22.15 7.86
C PRO A 222 -10.81 22.98 8.65
N ASP A 223 -10.32 23.93 9.46
CA ASP A 223 -11.20 24.91 10.11
C ASP A 223 -12.02 25.65 9.04
N PRO A 224 -13.34 25.75 9.18
CA PRO A 224 -14.18 26.47 8.23
C PRO A 224 -13.72 27.91 7.96
N ALA A 225 -13.10 28.58 8.94
CA ALA A 225 -12.54 29.92 8.79
C ALA A 225 -11.33 29.96 7.84
N GLU A 226 -10.70 28.80 7.58
CA GLU A 226 -9.57 28.65 6.66
C GLU A 226 -9.98 28.09 5.29
N VAL A 227 -11.28 27.97 5.00
CA VAL A 227 -11.79 27.37 3.77
C VAL A 227 -12.45 28.40 2.87
N LEU A 228 -12.05 28.38 1.60
CA LEU A 228 -12.75 29.06 0.48
C LEU A 228 -13.55 28.01 -0.31
N ASP A 229 -14.84 28.23 -0.49
CA ASP A 229 -15.63 27.40 -1.37
C ASP A 229 -15.46 27.86 -2.82
N SER A 230 -14.94 26.96 -3.68
CA SER A 230 -14.70 27.28 -5.10
C SER A 230 -15.98 27.56 -5.88
N GLN A 231 -17.14 27.12 -5.38
CA GLN A 231 -18.44 27.35 -5.99
C GLN A 231 -19.02 28.73 -5.64
N GLU A 232 -18.54 29.32 -4.53
CA GLU A 232 -18.96 30.65 -4.05
C GLU A 232 -18.02 31.77 -4.49
N ALA A 233 -16.87 31.42 -5.09
CA ALA A 233 -15.93 32.40 -5.59
C ALA A 233 -16.54 33.18 -6.77
N PRO A 234 -16.52 34.52 -6.78
CA PRO A 234 -17.00 35.30 -7.91
C PRO A 234 -16.17 34.97 -9.17
N ARG A 235 -16.87 34.72 -10.26
CA ARG A 235 -16.30 34.42 -11.60
C ARG A 235 -15.64 35.64 -12.22
#